data_c57a10b6998acce15b030be0034d2492
#
_entry.id   c57a10b6998acce15b030be0034d2492
#
_cell.length_a   1.000
_cell.length_b   1.000
_cell.length_c   1.000
_cell.angle_alpha   90.00
_cell.angle_beta   90.00
_cell.angle_gamma   90.00
#
_symmetry.space_group_name_H-M   'P 1'
#
loop_
_entity.id
_entity.type
_entity.pdbx_description
1 polymer ?
#
loop_
_entity_poly.entity_id
_entity_poly.type
_entity_poly.pdbx_seq_one_letter_code
_entity_poly.pdbx_strand_id
1 'polypeptide(L)' 'MKLEEIREKSIAELQDEVTNLKKKLCTLRIDRGLQKEVDAAEFGKTRKLIARIKTVIREKELAK' A
#
# COMPACT_ATOMS: atom_id res chain seq x y z
N MET A 1 -2.30 -7.88 -4.37
CA MET A 1 -2.17 -7.36 -5.74
C MET A 1 -0.91 -7.90 -6.38
N LYS A 2 -1.00 -8.41 -7.60
CA LYS A 2 0.17 -8.92 -8.32
C LYS A 2 0.94 -7.75 -8.95
N LEU A 3 2.24 -7.92 -9.10
CA LEU A 3 3.11 -6.89 -9.66
C LEU A 3 2.65 -6.44 -11.06
N GLU A 4 2.19 -7.38 -11.87
CA GLU A 4 1.68 -7.09 -13.22
C GLU A 4 0.47 -6.17 -13.18
N GLU A 5 -0.46 -6.40 -12.25
CA GLU A 5 -1.64 -5.56 -12.05
C GLU A 5 -1.24 -4.13 -11.65
N ILE A 6 -0.24 -4.03 -10.78
CA ILE A 6 0.28 -2.73 -10.35
C ILE A 6 0.87 -1.97 -11.53
N ARG A 7 1.63 -2.65 -12.39
CA ARG A 7 2.26 -2.02 -13.55
C ARG A 7 1.27 -1.56 -14.61
N GLU A 8 0.10 -2.19 -14.68
CA GLU A 8 -0.95 -1.81 -15.63
C GLU A 8 -1.68 -0.52 -15.22
N LYS A 9 -1.63 -0.16 -13.94
CA LYS A 9 -2.33 1.02 -13.42
C LYS A 9 -1.54 2.30 -13.75
N SER A 10 -2.30 3.40 -13.91
CA SER A 10 -1.68 4.72 -14.08
C SER A 10 -1.06 5.21 -12.77
N ILE A 11 -0.17 6.20 -12.86
CA ILE A 11 0.45 6.82 -11.68
C ILE A 11 -0.62 7.36 -10.74
N ALA A 12 -1.66 8.03 -11.27
CA ALA A 12 -2.76 8.57 -10.46
C ALA A 12 -3.50 7.46 -9.71
N GLU A 13 -3.81 6.35 -10.37
CA GLU A 13 -4.46 5.20 -9.75
C GLU A 13 -3.59 4.59 -8.65
N LEU A 14 -2.28 4.49 -8.90
CA LEU A 14 -1.34 3.95 -7.92
C LEU A 14 -1.22 4.86 -6.70
N GLN A 15 -1.24 6.18 -6.89
CA GLN A 15 -1.23 7.13 -5.78
C GLN A 15 -2.48 7.00 -4.93
N ASP A 16 -3.65 6.81 -5.54
CA ASP A 16 -4.91 6.56 -4.83
C ASP A 16 -4.83 5.27 -4.02
N GLU A 17 -4.27 4.21 -4.58
CA GLU A 17 -4.07 2.95 -3.87
C GLU A 17 -3.18 3.13 -2.65
N VAL A 18 -2.09 3.87 -2.78
CA VAL A 18 -1.19 4.16 -1.66
C VAL A 18 -1.93 4.92 -0.57
N THR A 19 -2.74 5.91 -0.94
CA THR A 19 -3.54 6.68 0.02
C THR A 19 -4.50 5.77 0.78
N ASN A 20 -5.21 4.90 0.07
CA ASN A 20 -6.15 3.95 0.67
C ASN A 20 -5.44 2.97 1.61
N LEU A 21 -4.29 2.45 1.22
CA LEU A 21 -3.50 1.54 2.03
C LEU A 21 -2.94 2.22 3.28
N LYS A 22 -2.55 3.48 3.18
CA LYS A 22 -2.12 4.26 4.35
C LYS A 22 -3.25 4.47 5.33
N LYS A 23 -4.47 4.71 4.85
CA LYS A 23 -5.67 4.81 5.69
C LYS A 23 -5.93 3.49 6.41
N LYS A 24 -5.83 2.38 5.69
CA LYS A 24 -5.97 1.03 6.27
C LYS A 24 -4.92 0.80 7.36
N LEU A 25 -3.67 1.16 7.09
CA LEU A 25 -2.57 1.03 8.04
C LEU A 25 -2.82 1.86 9.30
N CYS A 26 -3.34 3.08 9.13
CA CYS A 26 -3.70 3.96 10.25
C CYS A 26 -4.79 3.31 11.11
N THR A 27 -5.83 2.75 10.48
CA THR A 27 -6.89 2.03 11.18
C THR A 27 -6.35 0.85 11.96
N LEU A 28 -5.45 0.08 11.37
CA LEU A 28 -4.81 -1.06 12.05
C LEU A 28 -4.00 -0.61 13.27
N ARG A 29 -3.32 0.52 13.18
CA ARG A 29 -2.57 1.09 14.31
C ARG A 29 -3.49 1.54 15.44
N ILE A 30 -4.62 2.15 15.10
CA ILE A 30 -5.63 2.58 16.08
C ILE A 30 -6.21 1.35 16.77
N ASP A 31 -6.61 0.34 16.02
CA ASP A 31 -7.15 -0.90 16.57
C ASP A 31 -6.15 -1.59 17.50
N ARG A 32 -4.88 -1.59 17.15
CA ARG A 32 -3.82 -2.14 17.98
C ARG A 32 -3.69 -1.36 19.29
N GLY A 33 -3.78 -0.02 19.22
CA GLY A 33 -3.74 0.84 20.40
C GLY A 33 -4.93 0.63 21.32
N LEU A 34 -6.09 0.21 20.77
CA LEU A 34 -7.29 -0.11 21.54
C LEU A 34 -7.31 -1.57 22.02
N GLN A 35 -6.23 -2.29 21.85
CA GLN A 35 -6.09 -3.70 22.23
C GLN A 35 -7.05 -4.65 21.50
N LYS A 36 -7.51 -4.26 20.32
CA LYS A 36 -8.26 -5.15 19.45
C LYS A 36 -7.30 -6.15 18.79
N GLU A 37 -7.82 -7.32 18.46
CA GLU A 37 -7.04 -8.30 17.72
C GLU A 37 -6.68 -7.75 16.34
N VAL A 38 -5.40 -7.61 16.10
CA VAL A 38 -4.88 -7.18 14.80
C VAL A 38 -3.89 -8.25 14.32
N ASP A 39 -4.12 -8.72 13.10
CA ASP A 39 -3.21 -9.67 12.47
C ASP A 39 -1.90 -8.96 12.09
N ALA A 40 -0.81 -9.32 12.76
CA ALA A 40 0.50 -8.76 12.47
C ALA A 40 0.95 -9.05 11.03
N ALA A 41 0.53 -10.19 10.47
CA ALA A 41 0.85 -10.54 9.09
C ALA A 41 0.18 -9.58 8.12
N GLU A 42 -1.06 -9.17 8.38
CA GLU A 42 -1.76 -8.21 7.55
C GLU A 42 -1.10 -6.83 7.58
N PHE A 43 -0.65 -6.41 8.75
CA PHE A 43 0.09 -5.16 8.90
C PHE A 43 1.36 -5.18 8.02
N GLY A 44 2.13 -6.26 8.10
CA GLY A 44 3.33 -6.44 7.28
C GLY A 44 3.05 -6.49 5.79
N LYS A 45 1.98 -7.21 5.39
CA LYS A 45 1.56 -7.30 3.98
C LYS A 45 1.19 -5.93 3.42
N THR A 46 0.44 -5.15 4.19
CA THR A 46 0.02 -3.81 3.77
C THR A 46 1.23 -2.90 3.56
N ARG A 47 2.19 -2.93 4.47
CA ARG A 47 3.42 -2.14 4.34
C ARG A 47 4.23 -2.55 3.11
N LYS A 48 4.37 -3.84 2.86
CA LYS A 48 5.09 -4.37 1.69
C LYS A 48 4.40 -3.96 0.40
N LEU A 49 3.07 -4.00 0.37
CA LEU A 49 2.31 -3.60 -0.81
C LEU A 49 2.50 -2.12 -1.11
N ILE A 50 2.44 -1.27 -0.09
CA ILE A 50 2.72 0.17 -0.24
C ILE A 50 4.10 0.38 -0.86
N ALA A 51 5.12 -0.32 -0.36
CA ALA A 51 6.48 -0.20 -0.86
C ALA A 51 6.58 -0.61 -2.34
N ARG A 52 5.92 -1.69 -2.73
CA ARG A 52 5.88 -2.14 -4.13
C ARG A 52 5.23 -1.11 -5.03
N ILE A 53 4.09 -0.57 -4.62
CA ILE A 53 3.36 0.43 -5.40
C ILE A 53 4.21 1.69 -5.57
N LYS A 54 4.85 2.15 -4.51
CA LYS A 54 5.74 3.32 -4.57
C LYS A 54 6.92 3.08 -5.52
N THR A 55 7.48 1.88 -5.52
CA THR A 55 8.57 1.51 -6.41
C THR A 55 8.12 1.60 -7.88
N VAL A 56 6.94 1.09 -8.20
CA VAL A 56 6.39 1.14 -9.55
C VAL A 56 6.10 2.58 -9.97
N ILE A 57 5.54 3.40 -9.07
CA ILE A 57 5.31 4.82 -9.34
C ILE A 57 6.63 5.50 -9.72
N ARG A 58 7.69 5.25 -8.96
CA ARG A 58 9.00 5.83 -9.21
C ARG A 58 9.56 5.38 -10.57
N GLU A 59 9.42 4.09 -10.89
CA GLU A 59 9.84 3.56 -12.19
C GLU A 59 9.13 4.26 -13.35
N LYS A 60 7.82 4.46 -13.22
CA LYS A 60 7.02 5.16 -14.23
C LYS A 60 7.42 6.61 -14.38
N GLU A 61 7.72 7.29 -13.28
CA GLU A 61 8.19 8.68 -13.30
C GLU A 61 9.55 8.81 -13.98
N LEU A 62 10.44 7.85 -13.75
CA LEU A 62 11.78 7.85 -14.35
C LEU A 62 11.74 7.47 -15.83
N ALA A 63 10.72 6.75 -16.27
CA ALA A 63 10.58 6.30 -17.65
C ALA A 63 10.01 7.36 -18.60
N LYS A 64 9.63 8.51 -18.10
CA LYS A 64 9.09 9.60 -18.93
C LYS A 64 10.17 10.26 -19.76
#